data_6b80a29ef33801b663e8904a7ea5d7f4
#
_entry.id   6b80a29ef33801b663e8904a7ea5d7f4
#
_cell.length_a   1.000
_cell.length_b   1.000
_cell.length_c   1.000
_cell.angle_alpha   90.00
_cell.angle_beta   90.00
_cell.angle_gamma   90.00
#
_symmetry.space_group_name_H-M   'P 1'
#
loop_
_entity.id
_entity.type
_entity.pdbx_description
1 polymer ?
#
loop_
_entity_poly.entity_id
_entity_poly.type
_entity_poly.pdbx_seq_one_letter_code
_entity_poly.pdbx_strand_id
1 'polypeptide(L)'
;MRDVVIVAAGRTAVGTFGGSLSKIAASDLGATVIKGLIEKIDLDPSKVDEVILGQVLTAGCGQNPARQATLNAGLPNSVSAITINKVCGSGLKAIQMATQAIRCGDAEIIVAGGQENMSASSHVVPNSRNGARMGDWKMVDTMIKDGLWDAFNDYHMGITTENIVEKYGFTREEQDAFASASQNKAEAAVTAGLFKDEIIPITIPQRKGDPVIFDTDEQPRFGCTPEALAKLRPAFKKDGTVTAGNASTINDGAAAVIVCSAEKAAELGLPVLVTIKAYASAGVDPAIMGTGPICATQKALEKAGWNVDDLDLVEANEAFAAQAMSVNKDLGWDTDKVNVNGGAIALGHPIGASGCRVFVSLVHEMARRDAKKGLATLCIGGGMGTALAVERS
;
A
#
# COMPACT_ATOMS: atom_id res chain seq x y z
N MET A 1 4.26 -21.46 18.88
CA MET A 1 3.98 -21.01 17.49
C MET A 1 5.30 -20.50 16.95
N ARG A 2 5.68 -20.83 15.71
CA ARG A 2 6.97 -20.41 15.13
C ARG A 2 7.03 -18.88 15.03
N ASP A 3 8.18 -18.31 15.34
CA ASP A 3 8.43 -16.89 15.13
C ASP A 3 8.66 -16.63 13.64
N VAL A 4 8.06 -15.56 13.14
CA VAL A 4 8.13 -15.15 11.74
C VAL A 4 8.74 -13.76 11.66
N VAL A 5 9.76 -13.63 10.83
CA VAL A 5 10.57 -12.42 10.72
C VAL A 5 10.53 -11.87 9.29
N ILE A 6 10.80 -10.60 9.16
CA ILE A 6 11.05 -9.92 7.89
C ILE A 6 12.56 -9.78 7.74
N VAL A 7 13.09 -10.31 6.66
CA VAL A 7 14.53 -10.31 6.37
C VAL A 7 14.95 -9.33 5.28
N ALA A 8 13.99 -8.90 4.45
CA ALA A 8 14.19 -7.81 3.47
C ALA A 8 12.89 -7.06 3.25
N ALA A 9 12.98 -5.77 2.96
CA ALA A 9 11.85 -4.91 2.65
C ALA A 9 12.27 -3.87 1.60
N GLY A 10 11.41 -3.62 0.60
CA GLY A 10 11.68 -2.63 -0.43
C GLY A 10 10.48 -2.34 -1.30
N ARG A 11 10.55 -1.24 -2.05
CA ARG A 11 9.50 -0.76 -2.95
C ARG A 11 10.09 -0.08 -4.18
N THR A 12 9.32 0.08 -5.21
CA THR A 12 9.64 1.07 -6.24
C THR A 12 9.43 2.48 -5.70
N ALA A 13 10.02 3.48 -6.32
CA ALA A 13 9.43 4.81 -6.24
C ALA A 13 8.00 4.78 -6.79
N VAL A 14 7.14 5.67 -6.31
CA VAL A 14 5.72 5.74 -6.70
C VAL A 14 5.56 6.72 -7.86
N GLY A 15 5.00 6.23 -8.98
CA GLY A 15 4.68 7.02 -10.17
C GLY A 15 3.31 7.71 -10.04
N THR A 16 3.18 8.89 -10.65
CA THR A 16 1.90 9.58 -10.77
C THR A 16 1.03 8.98 -11.88
N PHE A 17 -0.25 9.25 -11.84
CA PHE A 17 -1.18 8.84 -12.90
C PHE A 17 -0.75 9.41 -14.27
N GLY A 18 -0.54 8.52 -15.22
CA GLY A 18 -0.02 8.87 -16.55
C GLY A 18 1.46 9.30 -16.57
N GLY A 19 2.18 9.15 -15.44
CA GLY A 19 3.57 9.53 -15.27
C GLY A 19 4.58 8.49 -15.77
N SER A 20 5.76 8.51 -15.18
CA SER A 20 6.94 7.74 -15.65
C SER A 20 6.73 6.23 -15.67
N LEU A 21 5.92 5.67 -14.75
CA LEU A 21 5.65 4.24 -14.66
C LEU A 21 4.43 3.77 -15.47
N SER A 22 3.68 4.69 -16.08
CA SER A 22 2.38 4.40 -16.71
C SER A 22 2.39 3.31 -17.80
N LYS A 23 3.54 3.05 -18.42
CA LYS A 23 3.70 2.07 -19.50
C LYS A 23 4.39 0.77 -19.06
N ILE A 24 4.71 0.64 -17.78
CA ILE A 24 5.37 -0.55 -17.24
C ILE A 24 4.29 -1.44 -16.63
N ALA A 25 4.23 -2.70 -17.03
CA ALA A 25 3.24 -3.62 -16.47
C ALA A 25 3.41 -3.75 -14.94
N ALA A 26 2.30 -3.89 -14.21
CA ALA A 26 2.36 -4.08 -12.76
C ALA A 26 3.25 -5.27 -12.37
N SER A 27 3.21 -6.35 -13.16
CA SER A 27 4.06 -7.53 -12.98
C SER A 27 5.56 -7.25 -13.14
N ASP A 28 5.94 -6.28 -13.98
CA ASP A 28 7.35 -5.88 -14.14
C ASP A 28 7.81 -4.99 -12.98
N LEU A 29 6.91 -4.14 -12.45
CA LEU A 29 7.18 -3.40 -11.22
C LEU A 29 7.40 -4.37 -10.05
N GLY A 30 6.53 -5.36 -9.89
CA GLY A 30 6.68 -6.42 -8.90
C GLY A 30 7.97 -7.22 -9.07
N ALA A 31 8.29 -7.62 -10.30
CA ALA A 31 9.52 -8.34 -10.62
C ALA A 31 10.77 -7.56 -10.23
N THR A 32 10.80 -6.25 -10.49
CA THR A 32 11.92 -5.38 -10.12
C THR A 32 12.15 -5.40 -8.60
N VAL A 33 11.07 -5.28 -7.82
CA VAL A 33 11.18 -5.32 -6.35
C VAL A 33 11.62 -6.69 -5.85
N ILE A 34 11.03 -7.78 -6.34
CA ILE A 34 11.39 -9.15 -5.94
C ILE A 34 12.88 -9.40 -6.20
N LYS A 35 13.35 -9.09 -7.43
CA LYS A 35 14.75 -9.26 -7.83
C LYS A 35 15.67 -8.46 -6.93
N GLY A 36 15.39 -7.16 -6.73
CA GLY A 36 16.21 -6.29 -5.90
C GLY A 36 16.29 -6.71 -4.45
N LEU A 37 15.21 -7.28 -3.87
CA LEU A 37 15.22 -7.81 -2.50
C LEU A 37 16.09 -9.07 -2.38
N ILE A 38 15.99 -9.99 -3.34
CA ILE A 38 16.80 -11.23 -3.37
C ILE A 38 18.28 -10.89 -3.48
N GLU A 39 18.64 -9.97 -4.40
CA GLU A 39 20.00 -9.50 -4.59
C GLU A 39 20.52 -8.76 -3.35
N LYS A 40 19.70 -7.95 -2.69
CA LYS A 40 20.08 -7.15 -1.51
C LYS A 40 20.56 -7.99 -0.32
N ILE A 41 20.04 -9.20 -0.16
CA ILE A 41 20.40 -10.11 0.94
C ILE A 41 21.15 -11.36 0.49
N ASP A 42 21.57 -11.41 -0.78
CA ASP A 42 22.27 -12.55 -1.41
C ASP A 42 21.55 -13.90 -1.19
N LEU A 43 20.21 -13.87 -1.33
CA LEU A 43 19.39 -15.07 -1.16
C LEU A 43 19.40 -15.91 -2.43
N ASP A 44 19.67 -17.20 -2.32
CA ASP A 44 19.46 -18.16 -3.40
C ASP A 44 17.96 -18.18 -3.79
N PRO A 45 17.58 -17.78 -5.02
CA PRO A 45 16.18 -17.74 -5.46
C PRO A 45 15.46 -19.10 -5.34
N SER A 46 16.19 -20.21 -5.35
CA SER A 46 15.63 -21.56 -5.21
C SER A 46 15.14 -21.88 -3.79
N LYS A 47 15.47 -21.04 -2.81
CA LYS A 47 15.02 -21.16 -1.42
C LYS A 47 13.65 -20.52 -1.16
N VAL A 48 13.14 -19.76 -2.12
CA VAL A 48 11.80 -19.19 -2.03
C VAL A 48 10.75 -20.25 -2.33
N ASP A 49 9.82 -20.47 -1.41
CA ASP A 49 8.76 -21.45 -1.55
C ASP A 49 7.58 -20.91 -2.37
N GLU A 50 7.19 -19.65 -2.12
CA GLU A 50 6.03 -19.04 -2.74
C GLU A 50 6.17 -17.51 -2.87
N VAL A 51 5.44 -16.94 -3.83
CA VAL A 51 5.26 -15.48 -3.98
C VAL A 51 3.78 -15.14 -3.85
N ILE A 52 3.43 -14.24 -2.94
CA ILE A 52 2.06 -13.77 -2.71
C ILE A 52 2.01 -12.27 -2.97
N LEU A 53 1.39 -11.84 -4.07
CA LEU A 53 1.27 -10.43 -4.41
C LEU A 53 -0.18 -9.98 -4.52
N GLY A 54 -0.46 -8.83 -3.89
CA GLY A 54 -1.70 -8.10 -4.08
C GLY A 54 -1.72 -7.38 -5.43
N GLN A 55 -2.83 -7.47 -6.15
CA GLN A 55 -3.15 -6.62 -7.28
C GLN A 55 -4.66 -6.52 -7.43
N VAL A 56 -5.19 -5.31 -7.57
CA VAL A 56 -6.63 -5.07 -7.64
C VAL A 56 -7.11 -5.04 -9.09
N LEU A 57 -6.40 -4.29 -9.93
CA LEU A 57 -6.76 -4.05 -11.32
C LEU A 57 -6.08 -5.07 -12.24
N THR A 58 -6.73 -6.22 -12.41
CA THR A 58 -6.16 -7.36 -13.14
C THR A 58 -6.77 -7.58 -14.53
N ALA A 59 -7.76 -6.77 -14.92
CA ALA A 59 -8.41 -6.91 -16.22
C ALA A 59 -7.42 -6.69 -17.37
N GLY A 60 -7.23 -7.73 -18.22
CA GLY A 60 -6.29 -7.67 -19.34
C GLY A 60 -4.80 -7.86 -18.99
N CYS A 61 -4.45 -8.08 -17.72
CA CYS A 61 -3.06 -8.26 -17.29
C CYS A 61 -2.50 -9.69 -17.56
N GLY A 62 -3.29 -10.58 -18.14
CA GLY A 62 -2.89 -11.97 -18.36
C GLY A 62 -3.13 -12.86 -17.13
N GLN A 63 -2.64 -14.11 -17.23
CA GLN A 63 -2.83 -15.08 -16.15
C GLN A 63 -1.93 -14.77 -14.98
N ASN A 64 -2.51 -14.73 -13.76
CA ASN A 64 -1.80 -14.64 -12.48
C ASN A 64 -0.61 -13.65 -12.52
N PRO A 65 -0.85 -12.35 -12.41
CA PRO A 65 0.20 -11.34 -12.47
C PRO A 65 1.34 -11.52 -11.44
N ALA A 66 1.05 -12.11 -10.26
CA ALA A 66 2.10 -12.49 -9.31
C ALA A 66 3.03 -13.56 -9.89
N ARG A 67 2.49 -14.54 -10.63
CA ARG A 67 3.32 -15.55 -11.31
C ARG A 67 4.20 -14.94 -12.39
N GLN A 68 3.66 -13.98 -13.14
CA GLN A 68 4.45 -13.24 -14.13
C GLN A 68 5.61 -12.50 -13.45
N ALA A 69 5.33 -11.78 -12.36
CA ALA A 69 6.36 -11.10 -11.58
C ALA A 69 7.43 -12.06 -11.05
N THR A 70 7.02 -13.22 -10.55
CA THR A 70 7.92 -14.28 -10.05
C THR A 70 8.94 -14.72 -11.10
N LEU A 71 8.46 -15.05 -12.29
CA LEU A 71 9.32 -15.53 -13.37
C LEU A 71 10.15 -14.41 -14.00
N ASN A 72 9.58 -13.22 -14.16
CA ASN A 72 10.30 -12.03 -14.67
C ASN A 72 11.41 -11.58 -13.70
N ALA A 73 11.25 -11.84 -12.40
CA ALA A 73 12.30 -11.59 -11.39
C ALA A 73 13.45 -12.62 -11.45
N GLY A 74 13.31 -13.70 -12.23
CA GLY A 74 14.32 -14.73 -12.36
C GLY A 74 14.23 -15.87 -11.33
N LEU A 75 13.11 -15.98 -10.59
CA LEU A 75 12.91 -17.14 -9.72
C LEU A 75 12.67 -18.42 -10.54
N PRO A 76 13.07 -19.59 -10.04
CA PRO A 76 12.89 -20.85 -10.76
C PRO A 76 11.40 -21.22 -10.92
N ASN A 77 11.11 -22.01 -11.94
CA ASN A 77 9.75 -22.46 -12.27
C ASN A 77 9.06 -23.25 -11.12
N SER A 78 9.84 -23.80 -10.21
CA SER A 78 9.34 -24.53 -9.04
C SER A 78 8.67 -23.64 -7.99
N VAL A 79 9.00 -22.34 -7.94
CA VAL A 79 8.39 -21.39 -6.99
C VAL A 79 6.94 -21.14 -7.38
N SER A 80 5.99 -21.45 -6.50
CA SER A 80 4.58 -21.16 -6.75
C SER A 80 4.25 -19.67 -6.56
N ALA A 81 3.12 -19.22 -7.10
CA ALA A 81 2.71 -17.83 -6.90
C ALA A 81 1.19 -17.67 -6.91
N ILE A 82 0.69 -16.71 -6.12
CA ILE A 82 -0.73 -16.34 -6.08
C ILE A 82 -0.92 -14.82 -6.13
N THR A 83 -1.88 -14.38 -6.92
CA THR A 83 -2.37 -13.00 -6.92
C THR A 83 -3.60 -12.90 -6.03
N ILE A 84 -3.62 -11.97 -5.09
CA ILE A 84 -4.75 -11.76 -4.19
C ILE A 84 -5.34 -10.35 -4.36
N ASN A 85 -6.62 -10.22 -4.07
CA ASN A 85 -7.34 -8.94 -4.05
C ASN A 85 -8.09 -8.78 -2.72
N LYS A 86 -7.67 -7.81 -1.94
CA LYS A 86 -8.38 -7.26 -0.78
C LYS A 86 -8.40 -5.73 -0.87
N VAL A 87 -8.61 -5.21 -2.07
CA VAL A 87 -8.56 -3.78 -2.40
C VAL A 87 -7.29 -3.15 -1.80
N CYS A 88 -7.36 -2.00 -1.12
CA CYS A 88 -6.20 -1.29 -0.55
C CYS A 88 -5.37 -2.13 0.44
N GLY A 89 -5.99 -3.12 1.08
CA GLY A 89 -5.35 -4.02 2.04
C GLY A 89 -4.58 -5.19 1.43
N SER A 90 -4.57 -5.35 0.10
CA SER A 90 -4.01 -6.54 -0.57
C SER A 90 -2.55 -6.80 -0.20
N GLY A 91 -1.68 -5.78 -0.28
CA GLY A 91 -0.26 -5.93 0.02
C GLY A 91 0.01 -6.32 1.49
N LEU A 92 -0.72 -5.74 2.46
CA LEU A 92 -0.58 -6.12 3.87
C LEU A 92 -1.18 -7.50 4.15
N LYS A 93 -2.26 -7.87 3.45
CA LYS A 93 -2.87 -9.20 3.53
C LYS A 93 -1.93 -10.28 3.00
N ALA A 94 -1.16 -10.00 1.95
CA ALA A 94 -0.14 -10.91 1.45
C ALA A 94 0.88 -11.28 2.53
N ILE A 95 1.38 -10.28 3.28
CA ILE A 95 2.31 -10.50 4.42
C ILE A 95 1.66 -11.35 5.51
N GLN A 96 0.38 -11.09 5.83
CA GLN A 96 -0.36 -11.89 6.81
C GLN A 96 -0.54 -13.35 6.35
N MET A 97 -0.81 -13.60 5.06
CA MET A 97 -0.93 -14.95 4.52
C MET A 97 0.41 -15.69 4.52
N ALA A 98 1.50 -15.02 4.14
CA ALA A 98 2.85 -15.56 4.24
C ALA A 98 3.18 -15.95 5.69
N THR A 99 2.83 -15.08 6.65
CA THR A 99 3.01 -15.37 8.08
C THR A 99 2.21 -16.60 8.51
N GLN A 100 0.98 -16.77 8.02
CA GLN A 100 0.14 -17.92 8.31
C GLN A 100 0.74 -19.21 7.75
N ALA A 101 1.16 -19.22 6.48
CA ALA A 101 1.77 -20.38 5.84
C ALA A 101 3.04 -20.83 6.57
N ILE A 102 3.92 -19.90 6.94
CA ILE A 102 5.14 -20.20 7.70
C ILE A 102 4.83 -20.74 9.09
N ARG A 103 3.86 -20.16 9.82
CA ARG A 103 3.44 -20.64 11.14
C ARG A 103 2.80 -22.03 11.08
N CYS A 104 2.14 -22.39 9.99
CA CYS A 104 1.57 -23.72 9.75
C CYS A 104 2.61 -24.74 9.31
N GLY A 105 3.81 -24.32 8.90
CA GLY A 105 4.87 -25.20 8.40
C GLY A 105 4.73 -25.54 6.91
N ASP A 106 3.87 -24.82 6.16
CA ASP A 106 3.70 -25.02 4.71
C ASP A 106 4.86 -24.41 3.90
N ALA A 107 5.57 -23.44 4.47
CA ALA A 107 6.69 -22.76 3.83
C ALA A 107 7.70 -22.24 4.88
N GLU A 108 8.92 -21.94 4.42
CA GLU A 108 9.99 -21.34 5.22
C GLU A 108 10.29 -19.91 4.78
N ILE A 109 10.26 -19.64 3.47
CA ILE A 109 10.59 -18.32 2.87
C ILE A 109 9.54 -17.96 1.84
N ILE A 110 8.86 -16.84 2.04
CA ILE A 110 7.84 -16.32 1.12
C ILE A 110 8.14 -14.87 0.78
N VAL A 111 8.08 -14.54 -0.52
CA VAL A 111 8.03 -13.13 -0.95
C VAL A 111 6.58 -12.67 -0.92
N ALA A 112 6.28 -11.65 -0.13
CA ALA A 112 4.92 -11.15 0.04
C ALA A 112 4.85 -9.63 -0.17
N GLY A 113 3.81 -9.16 -0.86
CA GLY A 113 3.66 -7.73 -1.10
C GLY A 113 2.51 -7.39 -2.02
N GLY A 114 2.71 -6.40 -2.87
CA GLY A 114 1.72 -6.01 -3.88
C GLY A 114 2.33 -5.16 -4.98
N GLN A 115 1.62 -5.13 -6.09
CA GLN A 115 1.96 -4.39 -7.29
C GLN A 115 0.68 -3.78 -7.87
N GLU A 116 0.78 -2.62 -8.48
CA GLU A 116 -0.36 -1.98 -9.15
C GLU A 116 0.13 -1.04 -10.23
N ASN A 117 -0.53 -1.02 -11.36
CA ASN A 117 -0.44 0.06 -12.32
C ASN A 117 -1.86 0.56 -12.62
N MET A 118 -2.24 1.63 -11.95
CA MET A 118 -3.57 2.21 -12.11
C MET A 118 -3.69 2.98 -13.43
N SER A 119 -2.57 3.52 -13.93
CA SER A 119 -2.50 4.23 -15.22
C SER A 119 -2.80 3.30 -16.40
N ALA A 120 -2.41 2.03 -16.32
CA ALA A 120 -2.60 1.03 -17.38
C ALA A 120 -3.89 0.20 -17.22
N SER A 121 -4.76 0.55 -16.27
CA SER A 121 -6.01 -0.17 -16.05
C SER A 121 -6.90 -0.13 -17.28
N SER A 122 -7.47 -1.28 -17.62
CA SER A 122 -8.25 -1.46 -18.86
C SER A 122 -9.68 -0.96 -18.71
N HIS A 123 -10.28 -0.49 -19.82
CA HIS A 123 -11.72 -0.40 -19.92
C HIS A 123 -12.28 -1.74 -20.44
N VAL A 124 -13.42 -2.15 -19.90
CA VAL A 124 -14.10 -3.40 -20.30
C VAL A 124 -15.48 -3.11 -20.88
N VAL A 125 -15.93 -4.01 -21.73
CA VAL A 125 -17.28 -3.98 -22.29
C VAL A 125 -18.10 -5.11 -21.66
N PRO A 126 -18.95 -4.81 -20.66
CA PRO A 126 -19.80 -5.81 -20.02
C PRO A 126 -20.76 -6.47 -21.04
N ASN A 127 -21.06 -7.73 -20.84
CA ASN A 127 -21.96 -8.51 -21.69
C ASN A 127 -21.52 -8.66 -23.17
N SER A 128 -20.28 -8.33 -23.52
CA SER A 128 -19.76 -8.39 -24.88
C SER A 128 -19.91 -9.78 -25.55
N ARG A 129 -19.86 -10.88 -24.74
CA ARG A 129 -20.01 -12.25 -25.26
C ARG A 129 -21.41 -12.53 -25.85
N ASN A 130 -22.43 -11.80 -25.40
CA ASN A 130 -23.79 -11.93 -25.91
C ASN A 130 -24.04 -11.08 -27.16
N GLY A 131 -23.09 -10.20 -27.54
CA GLY A 131 -23.24 -9.24 -28.63
C GLY A 131 -24.20 -8.11 -28.31
N ALA A 132 -24.20 -7.07 -29.13
CA ALA A 132 -25.19 -5.99 -29.10
C ALA A 132 -26.20 -6.20 -30.23
N ARG A 133 -27.44 -6.52 -29.90
CA ARG A 133 -28.50 -6.71 -30.92
C ARG A 133 -29.02 -5.38 -31.45
N MET A 134 -29.04 -4.36 -30.59
CA MET A 134 -29.50 -3.00 -30.92
C MET A 134 -28.99 -2.01 -29.86
N GLY A 135 -28.58 -0.81 -30.24
CA GLY A 135 -28.09 0.25 -29.37
C GLY A 135 -26.57 0.20 -29.14
N ASP A 136 -26.08 1.16 -28.33
CA ASP A 136 -24.68 1.37 -28.11
C ASP A 136 -24.13 0.45 -27.00
N TRP A 137 -22.83 0.15 -27.04
CA TRP A 137 -22.10 -0.48 -25.95
C TRP A 137 -21.48 0.57 -25.06
N LYS A 138 -21.62 0.38 -23.75
CA LYS A 138 -20.90 1.18 -22.76
C LYS A 138 -19.59 0.50 -22.42
N MET A 139 -18.51 1.25 -22.46
CA MET A 139 -17.23 0.86 -21.86
C MET A 139 -17.22 1.27 -20.39
N VAL A 140 -16.69 0.40 -19.52
CA VAL A 140 -16.58 0.62 -18.08
C VAL A 140 -15.11 0.72 -17.72
N ASP A 141 -14.74 1.82 -17.07
CA ASP A 141 -13.42 2.03 -16.50
C ASP A 141 -13.25 1.13 -15.25
N THR A 142 -12.35 0.13 -15.34
CA THR A 142 -12.12 -0.80 -14.24
C THR A 142 -11.39 -0.16 -13.07
N MET A 143 -10.59 0.87 -13.29
CA MET A 143 -9.97 1.62 -12.21
C MET A 143 -11.02 2.23 -11.28
N ILE A 144 -12.03 2.85 -11.86
CA ILE A 144 -13.17 3.40 -11.11
C ILE A 144 -14.01 2.28 -10.53
N LYS A 145 -14.51 1.35 -11.38
CA LYS A 145 -15.52 0.35 -10.98
C LYS A 145 -15.01 -0.65 -9.97
N ASP A 146 -13.77 -1.13 -10.12
CA ASP A 146 -13.22 -2.21 -9.29
C ASP A 146 -12.34 -1.68 -8.15
N GLY A 147 -11.78 -0.47 -8.30
CA GLY A 147 -10.86 0.12 -7.32
C GLY A 147 -11.43 1.25 -6.47
N LEU A 148 -12.27 2.14 -7.04
CA LEU A 148 -12.65 3.42 -6.43
C LEU A 148 -14.15 3.60 -6.22
N TRP A 149 -14.98 2.60 -6.52
CA TRP A 149 -16.44 2.64 -6.43
C TRP A 149 -16.96 1.74 -5.32
N ASP A 150 -17.80 2.29 -4.44
CA ASP A 150 -18.50 1.48 -3.43
C ASP A 150 -19.60 0.65 -4.12
N ALA A 151 -19.43 -0.67 -4.07
CA ALA A 151 -20.34 -1.61 -4.72
C ALA A 151 -21.70 -1.75 -3.99
N PHE A 152 -21.79 -1.33 -2.75
CA PHE A 152 -22.98 -1.48 -1.91
C PHE A 152 -23.88 -0.24 -1.97
N ASN A 153 -23.29 0.95 -1.96
CA ASN A 153 -24.00 2.22 -1.94
C ASN A 153 -24.00 2.93 -3.31
N ASP A 154 -23.32 2.35 -4.31
CA ASP A 154 -23.26 2.83 -5.70
C ASP A 154 -22.76 4.28 -5.86
N TYR A 155 -21.64 4.60 -5.18
CA TYR A 155 -20.98 5.89 -5.28
C TYR A 155 -19.44 5.79 -5.14
N HIS A 156 -18.73 6.88 -5.48
CA HIS A 156 -17.26 6.93 -5.38
C HIS A 156 -16.79 6.91 -3.91
N MET A 157 -15.61 6.31 -3.65
CA MET A 157 -14.99 6.26 -2.32
C MET A 157 -14.88 7.63 -1.62
N GLY A 158 -14.75 8.71 -2.38
CA GLY A 158 -14.78 10.07 -1.82
C GLY A 158 -16.07 10.42 -1.09
N ILE A 159 -17.22 9.84 -1.46
CA ILE A 159 -18.50 10.03 -0.76
C ILE A 159 -18.45 9.35 0.62
N THR A 160 -17.80 8.18 0.73
CA THR A 160 -17.62 7.53 2.05
C THR A 160 -16.83 8.44 3.00
N THR A 161 -15.93 9.25 2.45
CA THR A 161 -15.17 10.24 3.22
C THR A 161 -16.02 11.46 3.61
N GLU A 162 -16.89 11.93 2.73
CA GLU A 162 -17.86 13.00 3.11
C GLU A 162 -18.80 12.52 4.22
N ASN A 163 -19.18 11.23 4.24
CA ASN A 163 -19.94 10.66 5.36
C ASN A 163 -19.14 10.66 6.67
N ILE A 164 -17.83 10.45 6.62
CA ILE A 164 -16.94 10.57 7.78
C ILE A 164 -16.85 12.04 8.24
N VAL A 165 -16.71 12.97 7.29
CA VAL A 165 -16.71 14.41 7.58
C VAL A 165 -17.98 14.80 8.34
N GLU A 166 -19.14 14.39 7.86
CA GLU A 166 -20.41 14.65 8.51
C GLU A 166 -20.49 14.02 9.91
N LYS A 167 -20.07 12.74 10.05
CA LYS A 167 -20.09 12.03 11.32
C LYS A 167 -19.20 12.62 12.39
N TYR A 168 -17.99 13.09 12.01
CA TYR A 168 -16.98 13.58 12.96
C TYR A 168 -16.95 15.11 13.10
N GLY A 169 -17.63 15.83 12.21
CA GLY A 169 -17.70 17.29 12.20
C GLY A 169 -16.39 17.96 11.76
N PHE A 170 -15.60 17.32 10.88
CA PHE A 170 -14.36 17.90 10.39
C PHE A 170 -14.61 19.02 9.40
N THR A 171 -13.85 20.13 9.54
CA THR A 171 -13.92 21.23 8.60
C THR A 171 -13.02 21.01 7.37
N ARG A 172 -13.19 21.82 6.36
CA ARG A 172 -12.32 21.83 5.16
C ARG A 172 -10.91 22.28 5.53
N GLU A 173 -10.78 23.27 6.39
CA GLU A 173 -9.52 23.84 6.85
C GLU A 173 -8.68 22.80 7.61
N GLU A 174 -9.32 22.02 8.47
CA GLU A 174 -8.64 20.92 9.18
C GLU A 174 -8.11 19.86 8.23
N GLN A 175 -8.89 19.48 7.21
CA GLN A 175 -8.48 18.51 6.19
C GLN A 175 -7.32 19.04 5.32
N ASP A 176 -7.36 20.30 4.92
CA ASP A 176 -6.30 20.91 4.12
C ASP A 176 -5.03 21.12 4.94
N ALA A 177 -5.13 21.45 6.22
CA ALA A 177 -4.00 21.52 7.15
C ALA A 177 -3.32 20.15 7.33
N PHE A 178 -4.12 19.10 7.51
CA PHE A 178 -3.61 17.72 7.59
C PHE A 178 -2.88 17.30 6.30
N ALA A 179 -3.48 17.57 5.14
CA ALA A 179 -2.91 17.25 3.84
C ALA A 179 -1.60 18.00 3.58
N SER A 180 -1.57 19.31 3.91
CA SER A 180 -0.36 20.12 3.80
C SER A 180 0.75 19.60 4.72
N ALA A 181 0.42 19.20 5.95
CA ALA A 181 1.40 18.60 6.87
C ALA A 181 1.99 17.29 6.32
N SER A 182 1.17 16.42 5.72
CA SER A 182 1.65 15.20 5.05
C SER A 182 2.60 15.52 3.90
N GLN A 183 2.26 16.51 3.05
CA GLN A 183 3.13 16.95 1.94
C GLN A 183 4.47 17.50 2.45
N ASN A 184 4.46 18.32 3.49
CA ASN A 184 5.66 18.93 4.04
C ASN A 184 6.59 17.88 4.70
N LYS A 185 6.00 16.87 5.38
CA LYS A 185 6.77 15.72 5.89
C LYS A 185 7.43 14.95 4.75
N ALA A 186 6.71 14.70 3.65
CA ALA A 186 7.24 13.99 2.49
C ALA A 186 8.34 14.79 1.77
N GLU A 187 8.16 16.12 1.61
CA GLU A 187 9.18 17.01 1.04
C GLU A 187 10.47 16.96 1.87
N ALA A 188 10.35 17.06 3.19
CA ALA A 188 11.50 16.97 4.10
C ALA A 188 12.21 15.61 3.98
N ALA A 189 11.45 14.50 3.93
CA ALA A 189 11.98 13.15 3.82
C ALA A 189 12.69 12.92 2.47
N VAL A 190 12.10 13.35 1.35
CA VAL A 190 12.71 13.27 0.01
C VAL A 190 13.99 14.09 -0.04
N THR A 191 13.95 15.33 0.45
CA THR A 191 15.10 16.24 0.47
C THR A 191 16.25 15.67 1.30
N ALA A 192 15.95 15.05 2.43
CA ALA A 192 16.93 14.40 3.28
C ALA A 192 17.37 13.01 2.77
N GLY A 193 16.76 12.50 1.69
CA GLY A 193 17.08 11.20 1.11
C GLY A 193 16.68 10.01 1.98
N LEU A 194 15.65 10.17 2.83
CA LEU A 194 15.24 9.12 3.79
C LEU A 194 14.65 7.89 3.12
N PHE A 195 14.19 7.99 1.87
CA PHE A 195 13.61 6.84 1.14
C PHE A 195 14.63 6.05 0.30
N LYS A 196 15.91 6.46 0.27
CA LYS A 196 16.92 5.80 -0.58
C LYS A 196 17.13 4.32 -0.27
N ASP A 197 17.08 3.94 1.00
CA ASP A 197 17.33 2.56 1.42
C ASP A 197 16.15 1.62 1.17
N GLU A 198 14.94 2.18 1.00
CA GLU A 198 13.72 1.41 0.73
C GLU A 198 13.35 1.37 -0.74
N ILE A 199 13.83 2.32 -1.57
CA ILE A 199 13.52 2.38 -2.99
C ILE A 199 14.49 1.52 -3.79
N ILE A 200 13.94 0.61 -4.58
CA ILE A 200 14.63 -0.18 -5.59
C ILE A 200 14.44 0.53 -6.92
N PRO A 201 15.52 1.04 -7.55
CA PRO A 201 15.45 1.81 -8.78
C PRO A 201 14.87 1.01 -9.94
N ILE A 202 14.07 1.66 -10.77
CA ILE A 202 13.56 1.09 -12.03
C ILE A 202 14.32 1.70 -13.19
N THR A 203 14.87 0.86 -14.05
CA THR A 203 15.48 1.28 -15.31
C THR A 203 14.42 1.36 -16.39
N ILE A 204 14.07 2.56 -16.85
CA ILE A 204 13.05 2.81 -17.87
C ILE A 204 13.73 2.97 -19.22
N PRO A 205 13.58 2.00 -20.15
CA PRO A 205 14.15 2.11 -21.48
C PRO A 205 13.60 3.34 -22.23
N GLN A 206 14.46 4.06 -22.91
CA GLN A 206 14.07 5.18 -23.76
C GLN A 206 14.09 4.77 -25.24
N ARG A 207 13.19 5.35 -26.03
CA ARG A 207 13.20 5.13 -27.50
C ARG A 207 14.49 5.62 -28.15
N LYS A 208 15.10 6.68 -27.60
CA LYS A 208 16.37 7.27 -28.02
C LYS A 208 17.11 7.77 -26.78
N GLY A 209 18.41 7.59 -26.72
CA GLY A 209 19.26 7.99 -25.60
C GLY A 209 19.40 6.90 -24.53
N ASP A 210 20.01 7.27 -23.40
CA ASP A 210 20.26 6.38 -22.29
C ASP A 210 18.96 6.09 -21.52
N PRO A 211 18.82 4.91 -20.86
CA PRO A 211 17.70 4.62 -19.98
C PRO A 211 17.60 5.63 -18.84
N VAL A 212 16.39 5.95 -18.43
CA VAL A 212 16.14 6.78 -17.25
C VAL A 212 16.07 5.89 -16.02
N ILE A 213 16.79 6.25 -14.97
CA ILE A 213 16.69 5.62 -13.67
C ILE A 213 15.58 6.34 -12.88
N PHE A 214 14.53 5.62 -12.53
CA PHE A 214 13.42 6.11 -11.73
C PHE A 214 13.59 5.59 -10.29
N ASP A 215 14.03 6.47 -9.40
CA ASP A 215 14.43 6.19 -8.03
C ASP A 215 13.89 7.18 -6.99
N THR A 216 13.00 8.07 -7.42
CA THR A 216 12.43 9.13 -6.56
C THR A 216 10.92 9.18 -6.75
N ASP A 217 10.17 9.27 -5.63
CA ASP A 217 8.71 9.39 -5.67
C ASP A 217 8.28 10.65 -6.44
N GLU A 218 7.41 10.45 -7.42
CA GLU A 218 7.01 11.48 -8.39
C GLU A 218 5.84 12.34 -7.87
N GLN A 219 5.11 11.86 -6.85
CA GLN A 219 3.88 12.46 -6.38
C GLN A 219 4.05 13.65 -5.42
N PRO A 220 5.05 13.74 -4.53
CA PRO A 220 5.16 14.82 -3.54
C PRO A 220 5.15 16.22 -4.16
N ARG A 221 4.36 17.12 -3.57
CA ARG A 221 4.21 18.52 -4.02
C ARG A 221 4.94 19.44 -3.07
N PHE A 222 6.10 19.89 -3.48
CA PHE A 222 6.96 20.75 -2.67
C PHE A 222 6.34 22.16 -2.46
N GLY A 223 6.53 22.71 -1.28
CA GLY A 223 5.98 24.02 -0.92
C GLY A 223 4.45 24.03 -0.77
N CYS A 224 3.83 22.90 -0.47
CA CYS A 224 2.39 22.80 -0.29
C CYS A 224 1.94 23.57 0.98
N THR A 225 0.94 24.44 0.84
CA THR A 225 0.35 25.19 1.96
C THR A 225 -1.16 25.00 2.03
N PRO A 226 -1.78 25.15 3.22
CA PRO A 226 -3.24 25.09 3.34
C PRO A 226 -3.98 26.11 2.45
N GLU A 227 -3.42 27.33 2.28
CA GLU A 227 -3.99 28.38 1.44
C GLU A 227 -3.98 28.02 -0.05
N ALA A 228 -2.97 27.24 -0.48
CA ALA A 228 -2.94 26.71 -1.85
C ALA A 228 -4.02 25.63 -2.06
N LEU A 229 -4.22 24.75 -1.06
CA LEU A 229 -5.23 23.71 -1.08
C LEU A 229 -6.65 24.26 -0.98
N ALA A 230 -6.88 25.33 -0.22
CA ALA A 230 -8.18 25.98 -0.05
C ALA A 230 -8.80 26.46 -1.38
N LYS A 231 -7.99 26.69 -2.42
CA LYS A 231 -8.44 27.10 -3.76
C LYS A 231 -9.06 25.96 -4.57
N LEU A 232 -8.87 24.70 -4.14
CA LEU A 232 -9.38 23.53 -4.84
C LEU A 232 -10.88 23.35 -4.60
N ARG A 233 -11.59 22.94 -5.64
CA ARG A 233 -13.03 22.67 -5.57
C ARG A 233 -13.28 21.27 -4.98
N PRO A 234 -14.40 21.07 -4.28
CA PRO A 234 -14.86 19.74 -3.91
C PRO A 234 -14.92 18.79 -5.11
N ALA A 235 -14.43 17.57 -4.93
CA ALA A 235 -14.29 16.63 -6.05
C ALA A 235 -15.45 15.63 -6.17
N PHE A 236 -16.16 15.33 -5.08
CA PHE A 236 -17.12 14.22 -5.03
C PHE A 236 -18.55 14.65 -4.71
N LYS A 237 -18.75 15.74 -3.98
CA LYS A 237 -20.05 16.29 -3.59
C LYS A 237 -20.05 17.80 -3.84
N LYS A 238 -21.11 18.35 -4.41
CA LYS A 238 -21.18 19.77 -4.82
C LYS A 238 -20.79 20.74 -3.71
N ASP A 239 -21.32 20.50 -2.51
CA ASP A 239 -21.07 21.32 -1.32
C ASP A 239 -20.22 20.55 -0.30
N GLY A 240 -19.33 19.66 -0.78
CA GLY A 240 -18.46 18.83 0.02
C GLY A 240 -17.17 19.54 0.42
N THR A 241 -16.34 18.81 1.16
CA THR A 241 -15.05 19.32 1.68
C THR A 241 -13.86 18.52 1.15
N VAL A 242 -14.10 17.34 0.60
CA VAL A 242 -13.05 16.46 0.05
C VAL A 242 -12.65 16.93 -1.35
N THR A 243 -11.36 17.16 -1.54
CA THR A 243 -10.77 17.68 -2.78
C THR A 243 -9.65 16.78 -3.28
N ALA A 244 -9.15 17.02 -4.48
CA ALA A 244 -7.95 16.37 -5.00
C ALA A 244 -6.66 16.71 -4.21
N GLY A 245 -6.71 17.72 -3.32
CA GLY A 245 -5.57 18.12 -2.50
C GLY A 245 -5.53 17.46 -1.12
N ASN A 246 -6.68 17.02 -0.60
CA ASN A 246 -6.82 16.39 0.70
C ASN A 246 -7.27 14.90 0.59
N ALA A 247 -7.11 14.32 -0.59
CA ALA A 247 -7.28 12.91 -0.90
C ALA A 247 -5.95 12.32 -1.39
N SER A 248 -5.75 11.02 -1.22
CA SER A 248 -4.69 10.30 -1.90
C SER A 248 -4.91 10.31 -3.42
N THR A 249 -3.88 10.00 -4.16
CA THR A 249 -3.86 10.07 -5.61
C THR A 249 -3.89 8.69 -6.27
N ILE A 250 -4.06 8.67 -7.57
CA ILE A 250 -4.01 7.49 -8.43
C ILE A 250 -2.55 7.29 -8.82
N ASN A 251 -2.00 6.09 -8.59
CA ASN A 251 -0.56 5.88 -8.69
C ASN A 251 -0.20 4.49 -9.21
N ASP A 252 1.05 4.37 -9.61
CA ASP A 252 1.69 3.15 -10.08
C ASP A 252 2.86 2.81 -9.18
N GLY A 253 3.03 1.52 -8.81
CA GLY A 253 4.14 1.11 -7.97
C GLY A 253 4.02 -0.32 -7.45
N ALA A 254 5.09 -0.81 -6.85
CA ALA A 254 5.15 -2.11 -6.20
C ALA A 254 5.95 -2.05 -4.90
N ALA A 255 5.62 -2.94 -3.97
CA ALA A 255 6.34 -3.12 -2.73
C ALA A 255 6.31 -4.60 -2.33
N ALA A 256 7.40 -5.12 -1.78
CA ALA A 256 7.47 -6.48 -1.28
C ALA A 256 8.39 -6.58 -0.07
N VAL A 257 8.19 -7.65 0.68
CA VAL A 257 9.07 -8.08 1.76
C VAL A 257 9.40 -9.56 1.59
N ILE A 258 10.52 -9.99 2.14
CA ILE A 258 10.83 -11.41 2.31
C ILE A 258 10.50 -11.81 3.73
N VAL A 259 9.51 -12.68 3.86
CA VAL A 259 9.00 -13.24 5.12
C VAL A 259 9.65 -14.60 5.32
N CYS A 260 10.22 -14.83 6.50
CA CYS A 260 10.98 -16.03 6.78
C CYS A 260 10.65 -16.58 8.18
N SER A 261 10.78 -17.89 8.41
CA SER A 261 10.82 -18.39 9.77
C SER A 261 12.10 -17.93 10.45
N ALA A 262 12.06 -17.65 11.76
CA ALA A 262 13.24 -17.20 12.50
C ALA A 262 14.36 -18.24 12.46
N GLU A 263 14.00 -19.53 12.51
CA GLU A 263 14.93 -20.65 12.43
C GLU A 263 15.66 -20.68 11.08
N LYS A 264 14.91 -20.51 9.97
CA LYS A 264 15.49 -20.52 8.61
C LYS A 264 16.34 -19.26 8.38
N ALA A 265 15.93 -18.11 8.90
CA ALA A 265 16.72 -16.89 8.83
C ALA A 265 18.08 -17.07 9.53
N ALA A 266 18.09 -17.69 10.74
CA ALA A 266 19.32 -18.01 11.46
C ALA A 266 20.20 -19.04 10.73
N GLU A 267 19.58 -20.11 10.16
CA GLU A 267 20.28 -21.14 9.37
C GLU A 267 21.04 -20.54 8.18
N LEU A 268 20.40 -19.58 7.49
CA LEU A 268 20.95 -18.95 6.29
C LEU A 268 21.77 -17.68 6.59
N GLY A 269 21.86 -17.27 7.85
CA GLY A 269 22.56 -16.03 8.24
C GLY A 269 21.93 -14.76 7.69
N LEU A 270 20.60 -14.76 7.45
CA LEU A 270 19.87 -13.61 6.90
C LEU A 270 19.66 -12.53 7.96
N PRO A 271 19.68 -11.24 7.57
CA PRO A 271 19.41 -10.16 8.51
C PRO A 271 17.94 -10.21 8.98
N VAL A 272 17.69 -9.96 10.25
CA VAL A 272 16.33 -9.80 10.78
C VAL A 272 16.04 -8.32 10.98
N LEU A 273 15.08 -7.79 10.21
CA LEU A 273 14.66 -6.40 10.30
C LEU A 273 13.65 -6.19 11.42
N VAL A 274 12.60 -7.02 11.47
CA VAL A 274 11.55 -7.02 12.48
C VAL A 274 10.94 -8.42 12.62
N THR A 275 10.33 -8.68 13.79
CA THR A 275 9.53 -9.87 14.09
C THR A 275 8.04 -9.53 14.01
N ILE A 276 7.22 -10.34 13.36
CA ILE A 276 5.77 -10.17 13.29
C ILE A 276 5.13 -10.62 14.61
N LYS A 277 4.55 -9.69 15.34
CA LYS A 277 3.90 -9.96 16.64
C LYS A 277 2.44 -10.37 16.46
N ALA A 278 1.66 -9.52 15.80
CA ALA A 278 0.24 -9.75 15.62
C ALA A 278 -0.29 -9.08 14.36
N TYR A 279 -1.43 -9.55 13.90
CA TYR A 279 -2.19 -8.92 12.84
C TYR A 279 -3.69 -9.18 13.02
N ALA A 280 -4.51 -8.28 12.47
CA ALA A 280 -5.95 -8.42 12.48
C ALA A 280 -6.59 -7.78 11.26
N SER A 281 -7.80 -8.19 10.98
CA SER A 281 -8.71 -7.52 10.05
C SER A 281 -10.06 -7.31 10.74
N ALA A 282 -10.77 -6.27 10.33
CA ALA A 282 -12.10 -5.95 10.82
C ALA A 282 -13.01 -5.52 9.68
N GLY A 283 -14.29 -5.77 9.79
CA GLY A 283 -15.36 -5.19 8.96
C GLY A 283 -16.00 -4.02 9.69
N VAL A 284 -16.43 -3.02 8.93
CA VAL A 284 -17.21 -1.85 9.34
C VAL A 284 -18.27 -1.55 8.29
N ASP A 285 -19.16 -0.61 8.57
CA ASP A 285 -20.13 -0.14 7.57
C ASP A 285 -19.39 0.40 6.31
N PRO A 286 -19.70 -0.11 5.10
CA PRO A 286 -19.12 0.38 3.85
C PRO A 286 -19.26 1.89 3.68
N ALA A 287 -20.35 2.49 4.13
CA ALA A 287 -20.60 3.92 4.02
C ALA A 287 -19.54 4.80 4.74
N ILE A 288 -18.83 4.21 5.71
CA ILE A 288 -17.76 4.86 6.47
C ILE A 288 -16.49 3.98 6.49
N MET A 289 -16.17 3.35 5.35
CA MET A 289 -15.07 2.37 5.21
C MET A 289 -13.74 2.87 5.80
N GLY A 290 -13.51 4.18 5.78
CA GLY A 290 -12.29 4.81 6.28
C GLY A 290 -12.04 4.60 7.77
N THR A 291 -13.05 4.21 8.56
CA THR A 291 -12.94 3.90 9.99
C THR A 291 -12.43 2.46 10.26
N GLY A 292 -12.30 1.63 9.22
CA GLY A 292 -11.84 0.24 9.35
C GLY A 292 -10.53 0.03 10.12
N PRO A 293 -9.52 0.91 9.98
CA PRO A 293 -8.27 0.83 10.75
C PRO A 293 -8.47 0.84 12.27
N ILE A 294 -9.49 1.54 12.78
CA ILE A 294 -9.75 1.66 14.22
C ILE A 294 -9.94 0.26 14.84
N CYS A 295 -10.94 -0.48 14.36
CA CYS A 295 -11.23 -1.82 14.87
C CYS A 295 -10.12 -2.83 14.55
N ALA A 296 -9.46 -2.70 13.39
CA ALA A 296 -8.37 -3.60 13.01
C ALA A 296 -7.15 -3.39 13.91
N THR A 297 -6.78 -2.14 14.21
CA THR A 297 -5.67 -1.79 15.10
C THR A 297 -5.95 -2.26 16.53
N GLN A 298 -7.12 -1.98 17.10
CA GLN A 298 -7.50 -2.45 18.42
C GLN A 298 -7.35 -3.97 18.57
N LYS A 299 -7.87 -4.73 17.59
CA LYS A 299 -7.74 -6.20 17.57
C LYS A 299 -6.30 -6.68 17.41
N ALA A 300 -5.47 -5.96 16.65
CA ALA A 300 -4.07 -6.33 16.48
C ALA A 300 -3.26 -6.07 17.76
N LEU A 301 -3.49 -4.94 18.42
CA LEU A 301 -2.87 -4.59 19.69
C LEU A 301 -3.27 -5.55 20.81
N GLU A 302 -4.57 -5.89 20.91
CA GLU A 302 -5.05 -6.90 21.85
C GLU A 302 -4.30 -8.23 21.69
N LYS A 303 -4.14 -8.71 20.45
CA LYS A 303 -3.39 -9.94 20.16
C LYS A 303 -1.91 -9.83 20.43
N ALA A 304 -1.32 -8.64 20.31
CA ALA A 304 0.08 -8.39 20.66
C ALA A 304 0.32 -8.26 22.17
N GLY A 305 -0.76 -8.04 22.94
CA GLY A 305 -0.67 -7.68 24.36
C GLY A 305 -0.14 -6.27 24.56
N TRP A 306 -0.42 -5.36 23.63
CA TRP A 306 0.04 -3.97 23.62
C TRP A 306 -1.12 -2.99 23.74
N ASN A 307 -0.80 -1.81 24.28
CA ASN A 307 -1.66 -0.64 24.25
C ASN A 307 -1.20 0.31 23.14
N VAL A 308 -2.03 1.29 22.82
CA VAL A 308 -1.70 2.31 21.81
C VAL A 308 -0.43 3.09 22.18
N ASP A 309 -0.26 3.41 23.47
CA ASP A 309 0.89 4.17 23.99
C ASP A 309 2.22 3.39 23.91
N ASP A 310 2.16 2.07 23.77
CA ASP A 310 3.34 1.24 23.57
C ASP A 310 3.99 1.39 22.19
N LEU A 311 3.26 1.97 21.23
CA LEU A 311 3.76 2.13 19.86
C LEU A 311 4.80 3.25 19.79
N ASP A 312 5.94 2.96 19.14
CA ASP A 312 6.97 3.95 18.82
C ASP A 312 6.73 4.61 17.47
N LEU A 313 6.23 3.85 16.49
CA LEU A 313 5.94 4.33 15.14
C LEU A 313 4.68 3.68 14.58
N VAL A 314 3.94 4.45 13.79
CA VAL A 314 2.75 4.01 13.07
C VAL A 314 2.82 4.49 11.62
N GLU A 315 2.55 3.60 10.69
CA GLU A 315 2.23 3.92 9.31
C GLU A 315 0.76 3.61 9.05
N ALA A 316 -0.06 4.63 8.99
CA ALA A 316 -1.50 4.55 8.71
C ALA A 316 -1.76 5.13 7.32
N ASN A 317 -2.29 4.33 6.40
CA ASN A 317 -2.53 4.81 5.03
C ASN A 317 -3.53 5.98 5.01
N GLU A 318 -3.15 7.05 4.37
CA GLU A 318 -3.97 8.26 4.21
C GLU A 318 -4.75 8.19 2.89
N ALA A 319 -5.81 7.37 2.83
CA ALA A 319 -6.67 7.35 1.64
C ALA A 319 -7.32 8.72 1.41
N PHE A 320 -7.70 9.38 2.51
CA PHE A 320 -8.23 10.76 2.56
C PHE A 320 -7.84 11.40 3.89
N ALA A 321 -7.72 12.73 3.93
CA ALA A 321 -7.39 13.46 5.16
C ALA A 321 -8.42 13.21 6.28
N ALA A 322 -9.71 13.41 6.02
CA ALA A 322 -10.75 13.19 7.03
C ALA A 322 -10.81 11.74 7.51
N GLN A 323 -10.51 10.78 6.62
CA GLN A 323 -10.41 9.37 7.00
C GLN A 323 -9.25 9.15 7.98
N ALA A 324 -8.05 9.66 7.68
CA ALA A 324 -6.90 9.53 8.56
C ALA A 324 -7.11 10.25 9.90
N MET A 325 -7.70 11.44 9.87
CA MET A 325 -8.07 12.21 11.07
C MET A 325 -9.06 11.45 11.97
N SER A 326 -10.04 10.72 11.39
CA SER A 326 -10.98 9.92 12.17
C SER A 326 -10.29 8.77 12.91
N VAL A 327 -9.31 8.14 12.26
CA VAL A 327 -8.50 7.07 12.87
C VAL A 327 -7.63 7.62 13.99
N ASN A 328 -6.95 8.75 13.77
CA ASN A 328 -6.15 9.43 14.79
C ASN A 328 -6.98 9.79 16.02
N LYS A 329 -8.18 10.35 15.80
CA LYS A 329 -9.10 10.77 16.86
C LYS A 329 -9.59 9.61 17.73
N ASP A 330 -10.04 8.52 17.10
CA ASP A 330 -10.67 7.39 17.81
C ASP A 330 -9.65 6.46 18.47
N LEU A 331 -8.43 6.34 17.93
CA LEU A 331 -7.36 5.57 18.55
C LEU A 331 -6.61 6.36 19.62
N GLY A 332 -6.63 7.70 19.55
CA GLY A 332 -6.02 8.57 20.55
C GLY A 332 -4.49 8.43 20.64
N TRP A 333 -3.84 7.93 19.61
CA TRP A 333 -2.39 7.80 19.56
C TRP A 333 -1.68 9.14 19.35
N ASP A 334 -0.39 9.17 19.68
CA ASP A 334 0.46 10.32 19.44
C ASP A 334 0.68 10.52 17.93
N THR A 335 0.14 11.58 17.36
CA THR A 335 0.22 11.90 15.93
C THR A 335 1.63 12.24 15.45
N ASP A 336 2.56 12.58 16.37
CA ASP A 336 3.96 12.82 16.05
C ASP A 336 4.71 11.51 15.72
N LYS A 337 4.12 10.36 16.08
CA LYS A 337 4.60 9.03 15.73
C LYS A 337 3.95 8.45 14.47
N VAL A 338 2.98 9.17 13.86
CA VAL A 338 2.21 8.69 12.72
C VAL A 338 2.69 9.32 11.43
N ASN A 339 2.98 8.46 10.43
CA ASN A 339 3.39 8.89 9.08
C ASN A 339 4.45 10.00 9.14
N VAL A 340 5.51 9.74 9.87
CA VAL A 340 6.55 10.72 10.20
C VAL A 340 7.28 11.29 8.98
N ASN A 341 7.22 10.59 7.85
CA ASN A 341 7.80 10.96 6.55
C ASN A 341 6.71 11.29 5.49
N GLY A 342 5.50 11.64 5.94
CA GLY A 342 4.34 11.82 5.06
C GLY A 342 3.65 10.50 4.73
N GLY A 343 2.39 10.57 4.33
CA GLY A 343 1.55 9.43 4.00
C GLY A 343 1.06 9.46 2.54
N ALA A 344 0.02 8.69 2.24
CA ALA A 344 -0.43 8.46 0.88
C ALA A 344 -1.00 9.70 0.17
N ILE A 345 -1.42 10.74 0.89
CA ILE A 345 -1.80 12.03 0.30
C ILE A 345 -0.61 12.65 -0.43
N ALA A 346 0.59 12.51 0.12
CA ALA A 346 1.82 13.03 -0.44
C ALA A 346 2.56 12.02 -1.32
N LEU A 347 2.68 10.76 -0.88
CA LEU A 347 3.48 9.73 -1.55
C LEU A 347 2.72 8.94 -2.61
N GLY A 348 1.38 8.94 -2.54
CA GLY A 348 0.54 8.21 -3.48
C GLY A 348 0.00 6.88 -2.94
N HIS A 349 -1.02 6.34 -3.68
CA HIS A 349 -1.79 5.16 -3.27
C HIS A 349 -1.99 4.15 -4.39
N PRO A 350 -0.93 3.45 -4.85
CA PRO A 350 -1.07 2.31 -5.76
C PRO A 350 -1.79 1.16 -5.02
N ILE A 351 -3.12 1.05 -5.21
CA ILE A 351 -4.03 0.37 -4.27
C ILE A 351 -3.60 -1.05 -3.87
N GLY A 352 -3.24 -1.91 -4.82
CA GLY A 352 -2.81 -3.28 -4.53
C GLY A 352 -1.45 -3.39 -3.82
N ALA A 353 -0.58 -2.38 -4.02
CA ALA A 353 0.75 -2.32 -3.41
C ALA A 353 0.77 -1.61 -2.06
N SER A 354 -0.18 -0.71 -1.80
CA SER A 354 -0.13 0.24 -0.68
C SER A 354 0.01 -0.40 0.69
N GLY A 355 -0.63 -1.56 0.92
CA GLY A 355 -0.52 -2.26 2.19
C GLY A 355 0.91 -2.70 2.52
N CYS A 356 1.68 -3.09 1.50
CA CYS A 356 3.09 -3.40 1.67
C CYS A 356 3.96 -2.13 1.64
N ARG A 357 3.60 -1.11 0.84
CA ARG A 357 4.33 0.17 0.79
C ARG A 357 4.41 0.83 2.17
N VAL A 358 3.29 0.97 2.87
CA VAL A 358 3.28 1.54 4.23
C VAL A 358 4.10 0.68 5.20
N PHE A 359 4.03 -0.63 5.06
CA PHE A 359 4.81 -1.54 5.89
C PHE A 359 6.32 -1.44 5.63
N VAL A 360 6.74 -1.30 4.38
CA VAL A 360 8.15 -1.08 4.01
C VAL A 360 8.68 0.21 4.65
N SER A 361 7.95 1.32 4.52
CA SER A 361 8.34 2.60 5.13
C SER A 361 8.42 2.50 6.65
N LEU A 362 7.47 1.79 7.30
CA LEU A 362 7.51 1.54 8.74
C LEU A 362 8.80 0.82 9.14
N VAL A 363 9.14 -0.29 8.48
CA VAL A 363 10.31 -1.13 8.83
C VAL A 363 11.61 -0.34 8.69
N HIS A 364 11.77 0.43 7.61
CA HIS A 364 12.95 1.26 7.39
C HIS A 364 13.06 2.40 8.41
N GLU A 365 11.94 3.05 8.73
CA GLU A 365 11.94 4.13 9.71
C GLU A 365 12.18 3.63 11.13
N MET A 366 11.65 2.44 11.49
CA MET A 366 11.96 1.78 12.75
C MET A 366 13.47 1.52 12.91
N ALA A 367 14.13 1.08 11.84
CA ALA A 367 15.58 0.86 11.86
C ALA A 367 16.34 2.18 12.03
N ARG A 368 15.92 3.25 11.35
CA ARG A 368 16.57 4.56 11.40
C ARG A 368 16.47 5.23 12.75
N ARG A 369 15.33 5.09 13.45
CA ARG A 369 15.06 5.71 14.76
C ARG A 369 15.36 4.80 15.95
N ASP A 370 15.82 3.57 15.72
CA ASP A 370 15.91 2.52 16.73
C ASP A 370 14.58 2.26 17.47
N ALA A 371 13.46 2.46 16.76
CA ALA A 371 12.12 2.21 17.27
C ALA A 371 11.88 0.70 17.44
N LYS A 372 11.21 0.30 18.50
CA LYS A 372 11.04 -1.11 18.89
C LYS A 372 9.68 -1.66 18.50
N LYS A 373 8.61 -0.92 18.68
CA LYS A 373 7.23 -1.36 18.42
C LYS A 373 6.60 -0.53 17.30
N GLY A 374 6.25 -1.17 16.21
CA GLY A 374 5.65 -0.53 15.04
C GLY A 374 4.33 -1.16 14.63
N LEU A 375 3.48 -0.37 13.99
CA LEU A 375 2.20 -0.81 13.46
C LEU A 375 1.92 -0.21 12.08
N ALA A 376 1.53 -1.06 11.14
CA ALA A 376 0.99 -0.64 9.83
C ALA A 376 -0.51 -0.92 9.77
N THR A 377 -1.31 0.03 9.26
CA THR A 377 -2.76 -0.13 9.14
C THR A 377 -3.33 0.59 7.92
N LEU A 378 -4.42 0.03 7.37
CA LEU A 378 -5.13 0.60 6.22
C LEU A 378 -6.64 0.44 6.34
N CYS A 379 -7.38 1.42 5.82
CA CYS A 379 -8.77 1.25 5.43
C CYS A 379 -8.86 0.52 4.08
N ILE A 380 -9.99 -0.09 3.83
CA ILE A 380 -10.20 -0.95 2.67
C ILE A 380 -11.61 -0.70 2.14
N GLY A 381 -11.74 -0.46 0.84
CA GLY A 381 -13.03 -0.34 0.16
C GLY A 381 -13.95 -1.53 0.47
N GLY A 382 -15.26 -1.28 0.56
CA GLY A 382 -16.24 -2.27 0.99
C GLY A 382 -16.41 -2.39 2.51
N GLY A 383 -15.86 -1.45 3.29
CA GLY A 383 -16.06 -1.39 4.75
C GLY A 383 -15.17 -2.34 5.53
N MET A 384 -13.87 -2.28 5.34
CA MET A 384 -12.92 -3.12 6.07
C MET A 384 -11.69 -2.32 6.54
N GLY A 385 -10.94 -2.92 7.48
CA GLY A 385 -9.62 -2.49 7.88
C GLY A 385 -8.68 -3.66 8.11
N THR A 386 -7.39 -3.40 8.06
CA THR A 386 -6.36 -4.39 8.39
C THR A 386 -5.19 -3.72 9.10
N ALA A 387 -4.60 -4.41 10.06
CA ALA A 387 -3.44 -3.94 10.82
C ALA A 387 -2.43 -5.07 11.03
N LEU A 388 -1.14 -4.71 11.12
CA LEU A 388 -0.03 -5.61 11.38
C LEU A 388 0.95 -4.92 12.33
N ALA A 389 1.23 -5.55 13.48
CA ALA A 389 2.13 -5.10 14.52
C ALA A 389 3.45 -5.88 14.46
N VAL A 390 4.55 -5.17 14.57
CA VAL A 390 5.91 -5.72 14.50
C VAL A 390 6.79 -5.21 15.65
N GLU A 391 7.77 -6.00 16.00
CA GLU A 391 8.75 -5.66 17.02
C GLU A 391 10.16 -5.77 16.44
N ARG A 392 11.02 -4.82 16.79
CA ARG A 392 12.45 -4.84 16.47
C ARG A 392 13.26 -5.11 17.75
N SER A 393 14.19 -6.05 17.67
CA SER A 393 15.13 -6.36 18.77
C SER A 393 16.09 -5.20 19.09
#